data_c82d1b955f07efdcbceaf6050fec72c6
#
_entry.id   c82d1b955f07efdcbceaf6050fec72c6
#
_cell.length_a   1.000
_cell.length_b   1.000
_cell.length_c   1.000
_cell.angle_alpha   90.00
_cell.angle_beta   90.00
_cell.angle_gamma   90.00
#
_symmetry.space_group_name_H-M   'P 1'
#
loop_
_entity.id
_entity.type
_entity.pdbx_description
1 polymer ?
#
loop_
_entity_poly.entity_id
_entity_poly.type
_entity_poly.pdbx_seq_one_letter_code
_entity_poly.pdbx_strand_id
1 'polypeptide(L)'
;MKKLLVIVPVWNKEDFLEQTIEGILQQSFSNFELVLIDDYSTDNSLEIIKPYLDKPNVTLLQNSENKGCYYTRNRGLWEFKDKEWDYFTIHDADDVSDLRRFQHFVDTFEANPTLIYLKSTSINYDFKTNSPNLKEDGSPNIFTGEGTAFMSRKLFNTIGYFDDTRFSGDTDYMWRAEALCSTLKPEWKVGESKEILYINYSHENN
;
A
#
# COMPACT_ATOMS: atom_id res chain seq x y z
N MET A 1 11.86 -0.49 -18.23
CA MET A 1 10.64 0.21 -17.74
C MET A 1 10.55 -0.07 -16.24
N LYS A 2 10.24 0.93 -15.44
CA LYS A 2 10.13 0.76 -13.96
C LYS A 2 9.00 -0.20 -13.62
N LYS A 3 9.18 -1.02 -12.58
CA LYS A 3 8.19 -2.00 -12.11
C LYS A 3 7.79 -1.68 -10.66
N LEU A 4 6.48 -1.70 -10.40
CA LEU A 4 5.90 -1.49 -9.08
C LEU A 4 5.48 -2.84 -8.48
N LEU A 5 5.80 -3.07 -7.21
CA LEU A 5 5.27 -4.16 -6.41
C LEU A 5 4.15 -3.62 -5.51
N VAL A 6 2.95 -4.14 -5.67
CA VAL A 6 1.76 -3.76 -4.89
C VAL A 6 1.43 -4.91 -3.95
N ILE A 7 1.48 -4.66 -2.65
CA ILE A 7 1.24 -5.65 -1.61
C ILE A 7 -0.10 -5.34 -0.93
N VAL A 8 -1.00 -6.30 -0.92
CA VAL A 8 -2.33 -6.19 -0.32
C VAL A 8 -2.50 -7.28 0.74
N PRO A 9 -2.36 -6.96 2.03
CA PRO A 9 -2.72 -7.88 3.10
C PRO A 9 -4.25 -7.99 3.17
N VAL A 10 -4.75 -9.21 3.23
CA VAL A 10 -6.19 -9.51 3.24
C VAL A 10 -6.54 -10.31 4.49
N TRP A 11 -7.50 -9.84 5.27
CA TRP A 11 -8.10 -10.59 6.36
C TRP A 11 -9.55 -10.17 6.55
N ASN A 12 -10.49 -11.07 6.22
CA ASN A 12 -11.93 -10.87 6.34
C ASN A 12 -12.40 -9.54 5.71
N LYS A 13 -12.24 -9.42 4.37
CA LYS A 13 -12.58 -8.23 3.58
C LYS A 13 -13.56 -8.52 2.44
N GLU A 14 -14.45 -9.53 2.59
CA GLU A 14 -15.37 -9.94 1.53
C GLU A 14 -16.23 -8.80 0.96
N ASP A 15 -16.60 -7.80 1.78
CA ASP A 15 -17.45 -6.68 1.37
C ASP A 15 -16.73 -5.64 0.48
N PHE A 16 -15.39 -5.61 0.50
CA PHE A 16 -14.57 -4.53 -0.10
C PHE A 16 -13.62 -5.02 -1.18
N LEU A 17 -13.16 -6.26 -1.03
CA LEU A 17 -11.98 -6.78 -1.72
C LEU A 17 -12.11 -6.78 -3.25
N GLU A 18 -13.30 -7.06 -3.78
CA GLU A 18 -13.55 -7.04 -5.22
C GLU A 18 -13.29 -5.64 -5.80
N GLN A 19 -13.88 -4.60 -5.18
CA GLN A 19 -13.68 -3.21 -5.59
C GLN A 19 -12.20 -2.78 -5.48
N THR A 20 -11.51 -3.20 -4.43
CA THR A 20 -10.10 -2.92 -4.23
C THR A 20 -9.24 -3.54 -5.35
N ILE A 21 -9.43 -4.84 -5.64
CA ILE A 21 -8.68 -5.54 -6.70
C ILE A 21 -8.95 -4.91 -8.07
N GLU A 22 -10.21 -4.64 -8.41
CA GLU A 22 -10.59 -4.02 -9.67
C GLU A 22 -9.96 -2.61 -9.80
N GLY A 23 -9.99 -1.80 -8.76
CA GLY A 23 -9.38 -0.47 -8.75
C GLY A 23 -7.86 -0.50 -8.95
N ILE A 24 -7.18 -1.52 -8.41
CA ILE A 24 -5.75 -1.74 -8.63
C ILE A 24 -5.47 -2.19 -10.07
N LEU A 25 -6.27 -3.11 -10.59
CA LEU A 25 -6.07 -3.66 -11.94
C LEU A 25 -6.37 -2.64 -13.06
N GLN A 26 -7.19 -1.62 -12.78
CA GLN A 26 -7.54 -0.55 -13.71
C GLN A 26 -6.57 0.65 -13.67
N GLN A 27 -5.52 0.61 -12.86
CA GLN A 27 -4.54 1.70 -12.78
C GLN A 27 -3.92 2.03 -14.14
N SER A 28 -3.72 3.31 -14.43
CA SER A 28 -3.12 3.77 -15.70
C SER A 28 -1.67 3.32 -15.90
N PHE A 29 -0.93 3.12 -14.81
CA PHE A 29 0.40 2.49 -14.84
C PHE A 29 0.23 0.97 -14.80
N SER A 30 0.62 0.28 -15.88
CA SER A 30 0.34 -1.16 -16.07
C SER A 30 1.50 -2.10 -15.70
N ASN A 31 2.73 -1.57 -15.49
CA ASN A 31 3.88 -2.42 -15.19
C ASN A 31 4.03 -2.66 -13.68
N PHE A 32 3.08 -3.37 -13.11
CA PHE A 32 3.10 -3.75 -11.70
C PHE A 32 2.86 -5.24 -11.48
N GLU A 33 3.26 -5.70 -10.30
CA GLU A 33 2.94 -7.01 -9.73
C GLU A 33 2.00 -6.80 -8.55
N LEU A 34 0.83 -7.44 -8.58
CA LEU A 34 -0.14 -7.44 -7.47
C LEU A 34 0.04 -8.71 -6.64
N VAL A 35 0.38 -8.55 -5.38
CA VAL A 35 0.54 -9.65 -4.43
C VAL A 35 -0.54 -9.53 -3.36
N LEU A 36 -1.54 -10.40 -3.46
CA LEU A 36 -2.60 -10.57 -2.47
C LEU A 36 -2.12 -11.59 -1.44
N ILE A 37 -2.14 -11.24 -0.16
CA ILE A 37 -1.71 -12.15 0.90
C ILE A 37 -2.87 -12.37 1.87
N ASP A 38 -3.51 -13.52 1.79
CA ASP A 38 -4.55 -13.91 2.71
C ASP A 38 -3.97 -14.30 4.07
N ASP A 39 -4.32 -13.55 5.11
CA ASP A 39 -3.89 -13.75 6.48
C ASP A 39 -4.88 -14.65 7.24
N TYR A 40 -5.22 -15.79 6.63
CA TYR A 40 -6.13 -16.78 7.23
C TYR A 40 -7.57 -16.24 7.37
N SER A 41 -8.15 -15.73 6.29
CA SER A 41 -9.54 -15.27 6.26
C SER A 41 -10.52 -16.43 6.48
N THR A 42 -11.61 -16.13 7.17
CA THR A 42 -12.69 -17.08 7.49
C THR A 42 -14.00 -16.76 6.77
N ASP A 43 -14.03 -15.65 6.04
CA ASP A 43 -15.13 -15.21 5.17
C ASP A 43 -14.89 -15.63 3.71
N ASN A 44 -15.61 -15.04 2.73
CA ASN A 44 -15.47 -15.35 1.32
C ASN A 44 -14.30 -14.65 0.62
N SER A 45 -13.39 -13.97 1.33
CA SER A 45 -12.27 -13.23 0.72
C SER A 45 -11.45 -14.08 -0.26
N LEU A 46 -11.15 -15.33 0.08
CA LEU A 46 -10.41 -16.25 -0.81
C LEU A 46 -11.18 -16.56 -2.11
N GLU A 47 -12.49 -16.76 -2.03
CA GLU A 47 -13.32 -17.04 -3.21
C GLU A 47 -13.36 -15.83 -4.15
N ILE A 48 -13.34 -14.61 -3.61
CA ILE A 48 -13.31 -13.35 -4.37
C ILE A 48 -11.97 -13.21 -5.11
N ILE A 49 -10.85 -13.65 -4.53
CA ILE A 49 -9.53 -13.57 -5.17
C ILE A 49 -9.38 -14.53 -6.36
N LYS A 50 -9.95 -15.73 -6.29
CA LYS A 50 -9.72 -16.80 -7.26
C LYS A 50 -9.88 -16.41 -8.73
N PRO A 51 -10.91 -15.64 -9.15
CA PRO A 51 -11.08 -15.25 -10.55
C PRO A 51 -9.95 -14.40 -11.14
N TYR A 52 -9.15 -13.78 -10.29
CA TYR A 52 -8.06 -12.90 -10.71
C TYR A 52 -6.72 -13.63 -10.88
N LEU A 53 -6.61 -14.88 -10.44
CA LEU A 53 -5.35 -15.66 -10.50
C LEU A 53 -4.95 -16.07 -11.92
N ASP A 54 -5.84 -15.96 -12.90
CA ASP A 54 -5.52 -16.16 -14.31
C ASP A 54 -4.71 -15.00 -14.91
N LYS A 55 -4.63 -13.87 -14.21
CA LYS A 55 -3.85 -12.71 -14.66
C LYS A 55 -2.37 -12.92 -14.34
N PRO A 56 -1.45 -12.72 -15.32
CA PRO A 56 -0.04 -13.06 -15.15
C PRO A 56 0.72 -12.19 -14.13
N ASN A 57 0.14 -11.07 -13.74
CA ASN A 57 0.70 -10.13 -12.76
C ASN A 57 -0.01 -10.16 -11.41
N VAL A 58 -0.79 -11.21 -11.12
CA VAL A 58 -1.48 -11.41 -9.84
C VAL A 58 -0.96 -12.66 -9.16
N THR A 59 -0.49 -12.52 -7.94
CA THR A 59 -0.01 -13.63 -7.10
C THR A 59 -0.81 -13.68 -5.80
N LEU A 60 -1.25 -14.87 -5.41
CA LEU A 60 -1.85 -15.12 -4.10
C LEU A 60 -0.85 -15.86 -3.20
N LEU A 61 -0.66 -15.36 -1.99
CA LEU A 61 -0.01 -16.05 -0.88
C LEU A 61 -1.03 -16.28 0.23
N GLN A 62 -0.86 -17.34 1.01
CA GLN A 62 -1.76 -17.66 2.12
C GLN A 62 -0.97 -17.96 3.39
N ASN A 63 -1.32 -17.33 4.51
CA ASN A 63 -0.81 -17.68 5.82
C ASN A 63 -1.55 -18.89 6.38
N SER A 64 -0.87 -19.75 7.11
CA SER A 64 -1.48 -20.93 7.76
C SER A 64 -2.26 -20.58 9.04
N GLU A 65 -2.14 -19.35 9.52
CA GLU A 65 -2.86 -18.78 10.67
C GLU A 65 -2.79 -17.24 10.56
N ASN A 66 -3.65 -16.51 11.27
CA ASN A 66 -3.59 -15.05 11.31
C ASN A 66 -2.31 -14.59 12.02
N LYS A 67 -1.44 -13.92 11.26
CA LYS A 67 -0.14 -13.42 11.72
C LYS A 67 -0.14 -11.92 11.97
N GLY A 68 -1.18 -11.23 11.55
CA GLY A 68 -1.29 -9.78 11.61
C GLY A 68 -0.70 -9.06 10.40
N CYS A 69 -1.06 -7.79 10.33
CA CYS A 69 -0.86 -6.95 9.15
C CYS A 69 0.61 -6.83 8.73
N TYR A 70 1.54 -6.54 9.66
CA TYR A 70 2.95 -6.28 9.31
C TYR A 70 3.71 -7.55 8.94
N TYR A 71 3.44 -8.67 9.60
CA TYR A 71 3.96 -9.97 9.16
C TYR A 71 3.49 -10.27 7.73
N THR A 72 2.22 -10.05 7.44
CA THR A 72 1.60 -10.31 6.14
C THR A 72 2.18 -9.40 5.05
N ARG A 73 2.40 -8.11 5.34
CA ARG A 73 3.14 -7.19 4.45
C ARG A 73 4.57 -7.69 4.18
N ASN A 74 5.29 -8.07 5.23
CA ASN A 74 6.64 -8.61 5.13
C ASN A 74 6.70 -9.90 4.32
N ARG A 75 5.70 -10.77 4.43
CA ARG A 75 5.64 -12.01 3.64
C ARG A 75 5.63 -11.73 2.14
N GLY A 76 4.91 -10.71 1.69
CA GLY A 76 4.96 -10.26 0.29
C GLY A 76 6.37 -9.80 -0.11
N LEU A 77 7.02 -9.02 0.74
CA LEU A 77 8.40 -8.57 0.50
C LEU A 77 9.41 -9.73 0.51
N TRP A 78 9.27 -10.71 1.39
CA TRP A 78 10.14 -11.90 1.43
C TRP A 78 10.05 -12.73 0.15
N GLU A 79 8.84 -12.96 -0.35
CA GLU A 79 8.62 -13.75 -1.57
C GLU A 79 9.17 -13.06 -2.82
N PHE A 80 9.15 -11.71 -2.82
CA PHE A 80 9.55 -10.91 -3.96
C PHE A 80 10.93 -10.24 -3.82
N LYS A 81 11.67 -10.47 -2.73
CA LYS A 81 12.96 -9.82 -2.47
C LYS A 81 13.99 -10.01 -3.60
N ASP A 82 14.02 -11.17 -4.23
CA ASP A 82 14.97 -11.54 -5.29
C ASP A 82 14.39 -11.34 -6.71
N LYS A 83 13.12 -10.89 -6.83
CA LYS A 83 12.49 -10.55 -8.10
C LYS A 83 12.77 -9.10 -8.49
N GLU A 84 12.57 -8.77 -9.77
CA GLU A 84 12.79 -7.41 -10.27
C GLU A 84 11.59 -6.51 -9.96
N TRP A 85 11.83 -5.43 -9.25
CA TRP A 85 10.95 -4.30 -9.02
C TRP A 85 11.78 -3.08 -8.58
N ASP A 86 11.28 -1.87 -8.82
CA ASP A 86 11.97 -0.61 -8.50
C ASP A 86 11.36 0.10 -7.30
N TYR A 87 10.04 -0.02 -7.16
CA TYR A 87 9.25 0.60 -6.10
C TYR A 87 8.27 -0.40 -5.54
N PHE A 88 7.84 -0.19 -4.30
CA PHE A 88 6.73 -0.93 -3.73
C PHE A 88 5.77 -0.01 -2.97
N THR A 89 4.54 -0.46 -2.82
CA THR A 89 3.51 0.17 -2.00
C THR A 89 2.69 -0.88 -1.30
N ILE A 90 2.15 -0.51 -0.14
CA ILE A 90 1.08 -1.26 0.50
C ILE A 90 -0.25 -0.66 0.04
N HIS A 91 -1.24 -1.49 -0.18
CA HIS A 91 -2.61 -1.09 -0.44
C HIS A 91 -3.53 -1.86 0.50
N ASP A 92 -4.34 -1.18 1.28
CA ASP A 92 -5.24 -1.86 2.20
C ASP A 92 -6.43 -2.47 1.41
N ALA A 93 -6.91 -3.63 1.85
CA ALA A 93 -7.85 -4.46 1.11
C ALA A 93 -9.31 -3.95 1.14
N ASP A 94 -9.56 -2.86 1.84
CA ASP A 94 -10.85 -2.19 2.01
C ASP A 94 -10.87 -0.75 1.47
N ASP A 95 -9.82 -0.33 0.76
CA ASP A 95 -9.64 1.03 0.28
C ASP A 95 -9.63 1.11 -1.26
N VAL A 96 -9.75 2.32 -1.79
CA VAL A 96 -9.80 2.59 -3.24
C VAL A 96 -8.77 3.63 -3.65
N SER A 97 -8.15 3.40 -4.80
CA SER A 97 -7.19 4.31 -5.43
C SER A 97 -7.76 5.02 -6.64
N ASP A 98 -7.46 6.33 -6.81
CA ASP A 98 -7.61 7.00 -8.11
C ASP A 98 -6.79 6.27 -9.18
N LEU A 99 -7.31 6.19 -10.40
CA LEU A 99 -6.67 5.45 -11.49
C LEU A 99 -5.27 5.97 -11.87
N ARG A 100 -4.94 7.21 -11.52
CA ARG A 100 -3.64 7.84 -11.77
C ARG A 100 -2.63 7.62 -10.67
N ARG A 101 -3.02 7.00 -9.55
CA ARG A 101 -2.18 6.94 -8.35
C ARG A 101 -0.81 6.33 -8.64
N PHE A 102 -0.75 5.17 -9.27
CA PHE A 102 0.53 4.48 -9.51
C PHE A 102 1.41 5.27 -10.50
N GLN A 103 0.82 5.81 -11.56
CA GLN A 103 1.57 6.62 -12.53
C GLN A 103 2.14 7.88 -11.88
N HIS A 104 1.33 8.61 -11.10
CA HIS A 104 1.75 9.82 -10.39
C HIS A 104 2.96 9.56 -9.47
N PHE A 105 2.93 8.47 -8.71
CA PHE A 105 4.03 8.14 -7.80
C PHE A 105 5.29 7.70 -8.54
N VAL A 106 5.17 6.87 -9.57
CA VAL A 106 6.31 6.48 -10.40
C VAL A 106 6.95 7.69 -11.06
N ASP A 107 6.17 8.59 -11.66
CA ASP A 107 6.68 9.82 -12.29
C ASP A 107 7.36 10.73 -11.28
N THR A 108 6.82 10.82 -10.06
CA THR A 108 7.40 11.62 -8.98
C THR A 108 8.78 11.08 -8.57
N PHE A 109 8.95 9.76 -8.46
CA PHE A 109 10.25 9.14 -8.17
C PHE A 109 11.23 9.32 -9.33
N GLU A 110 10.79 9.16 -10.57
CA GLU A 110 11.66 9.33 -11.75
C GLU A 110 12.13 10.78 -11.91
N ALA A 111 11.26 11.74 -11.61
CA ALA A 111 11.63 13.17 -11.60
C ALA A 111 12.57 13.54 -10.43
N ASN A 112 12.61 12.74 -9.37
CA ASN A 112 13.37 13.01 -8.14
C ASN A 112 14.22 11.80 -7.71
N PRO A 113 15.38 11.53 -8.33
CA PRO A 113 16.19 10.33 -8.08
C PRO A 113 16.72 10.19 -6.65
N THR A 114 16.69 11.27 -5.86
CA THR A 114 17.06 11.26 -4.45
C THR A 114 15.91 10.85 -3.52
N LEU A 115 14.69 10.86 -4.02
CA LEU A 115 13.51 10.45 -3.28
C LEU A 115 13.56 8.95 -3.01
N ILE A 116 13.30 8.54 -1.76
CA ILE A 116 13.32 7.12 -1.36
C ILE A 116 12.01 6.66 -0.74
N TYR A 117 11.23 7.59 -0.20
CA TYR A 117 9.95 7.38 0.44
C TYR A 117 9.02 8.53 0.09
N LEU A 118 7.79 8.25 -0.30
CA LEU A 118 6.80 9.24 -0.68
C LEU A 118 5.47 8.95 0.02
N LYS A 119 5.11 9.80 0.99
CA LYS A 119 3.83 9.73 1.72
C LYS A 119 2.67 9.96 0.78
N SER A 120 1.57 9.25 0.98
CA SER A 120 0.33 9.40 0.24
C SER A 120 -0.62 10.33 0.97
N THR A 121 -1.28 11.23 0.24
CA THR A 121 -2.40 12.00 0.77
C THR A 121 -3.70 11.29 0.45
N SER A 122 -4.52 11.11 1.48
CA SER A 122 -5.74 10.32 1.49
C SER A 122 -6.92 11.15 2.00
N ILE A 123 -8.12 10.73 1.64
CA ILE A 123 -9.37 11.26 2.17
C ILE A 123 -10.18 10.12 2.80
N ASN A 124 -10.73 10.36 3.98
CA ASN A 124 -11.62 9.39 4.64
C ASN A 124 -13.04 9.50 4.13
N TYR A 125 -13.63 8.37 3.78
CA TYR A 125 -15.03 8.21 3.40
C TYR A 125 -15.75 7.26 4.34
N ASP A 126 -17.01 7.52 4.60
CA ASP A 126 -17.91 6.55 5.20
C ASP A 126 -18.37 5.56 4.13
N PHE A 127 -18.17 4.27 4.35
CA PHE A 127 -18.47 3.23 3.37
C PHE A 127 -19.97 3.13 3.08
N LYS A 128 -20.84 3.25 4.10
CA LYS A 128 -22.31 3.09 3.95
C LYS A 128 -22.93 4.22 3.14
N THR A 129 -22.46 5.45 3.35
CA THR A 129 -23.01 6.64 2.69
C THR A 129 -22.23 7.02 1.42
N ASN A 130 -21.07 6.42 1.21
CA ASN A 130 -20.11 6.75 0.15
C ASN A 130 -19.84 8.26 0.05
N SER A 131 -19.64 8.89 1.21
CA SER A 131 -19.42 10.34 1.31
C SER A 131 -18.21 10.64 2.20
N PRO A 132 -17.53 11.81 2.00
CA PRO A 132 -16.40 12.18 2.82
C PRO A 132 -16.80 12.30 4.29
N ASN A 133 -15.97 11.75 5.18
CA ASN A 133 -16.04 12.08 6.60
C ASN A 133 -15.63 13.54 6.78
N LEU A 134 -16.41 14.27 7.58
CA LEU A 134 -16.14 15.68 7.84
C LEU A 134 -15.50 15.86 9.22
N LYS A 135 -14.60 16.84 9.30
CA LYS A 135 -14.07 17.37 10.56
C LYS A 135 -15.12 18.22 11.27
N GLU A 136 -14.84 18.64 12.50
CA GLU A 136 -15.73 19.52 13.29
C GLU A 136 -16.06 20.87 12.59
N ASP A 137 -15.15 21.37 11.76
CA ASP A 137 -15.32 22.59 10.98
C ASP A 137 -16.09 22.40 9.67
N GLY A 138 -16.56 21.19 9.38
CA GLY A 138 -17.28 20.83 8.16
C GLY A 138 -16.39 20.57 6.93
N SER A 139 -15.07 20.66 7.05
CA SER A 139 -14.15 20.34 5.96
C SER A 139 -13.96 18.81 5.84
N PRO A 140 -13.60 18.30 4.63
CA PRO A 140 -13.28 16.89 4.46
C PRO A 140 -12.10 16.44 5.33
N ASN A 141 -12.17 15.23 5.86
CA ASN A 141 -11.08 14.64 6.63
C ASN A 141 -9.98 14.12 5.69
N ILE A 142 -9.05 15.02 5.35
CA ILE A 142 -7.87 14.73 4.52
C ILE A 142 -6.66 14.60 5.43
N PHE A 143 -5.82 13.60 5.19
CA PHE A 143 -4.58 13.38 5.93
C PHE A 143 -3.49 12.81 5.04
N THR A 144 -2.24 12.98 5.44
CA THR A 144 -1.10 12.33 4.81
C THR A 144 -0.72 11.13 5.65
N GLY A 145 -0.76 9.95 5.04
CA GLY A 145 -0.55 8.67 5.72
C GLY A 145 0.74 7.98 5.30
N GLU A 146 1.27 7.20 6.24
CA GLU A 146 2.43 6.33 6.04
C GLU A 146 2.00 4.95 5.50
N GLY A 147 0.83 4.46 5.90
CA GLY A 147 0.36 3.10 5.64
C GLY A 147 0.24 2.75 4.15
N THR A 148 0.01 3.75 3.30
CA THR A 148 -0.16 3.61 1.85
C THR A 148 0.92 4.34 1.05
N ALA A 149 2.05 4.65 1.67
CA ALA A 149 3.18 5.31 1.03
C ALA A 149 3.81 4.44 -0.07
N PHE A 150 4.60 5.10 -0.93
CA PHE A 150 5.44 4.44 -1.91
C PHE A 150 6.90 4.49 -1.49
N MET A 151 7.62 3.39 -1.70
CA MET A 151 8.97 3.20 -1.25
C MET A 151 9.86 2.68 -2.38
N SER A 152 11.09 3.21 -2.45
CA SER A 152 12.05 2.75 -3.45
C SER A 152 12.73 1.45 -3.05
N ARG A 153 13.14 0.65 -4.03
CA ARG A 153 13.95 -0.55 -3.82
C ARG A 153 15.23 -0.27 -3.04
N LYS A 154 15.87 0.88 -3.29
CA LYS A 154 17.10 1.25 -2.59
C LYS A 154 16.87 1.50 -1.09
N LEU A 155 15.69 2.03 -0.70
CA LEU A 155 15.32 2.13 0.70
C LEU A 155 15.17 0.75 1.32
N PHE A 156 14.37 -0.13 0.70
CA PHE A 156 14.19 -1.51 1.16
C PHE A 156 15.54 -2.24 1.33
N ASN A 157 16.44 -2.14 0.36
CA ASN A 157 17.75 -2.77 0.44
C ASN A 157 18.63 -2.23 1.58
N THR A 158 18.28 -1.07 2.14
CA THR A 158 19.05 -0.40 3.20
C THR A 158 18.47 -0.66 4.58
N ILE A 159 17.15 -0.54 4.76
CA ILE A 159 16.50 -0.66 6.07
C ILE A 159 15.69 -1.96 6.24
N GLY A 160 15.49 -2.72 5.16
CA GLY A 160 14.84 -4.03 5.21
C GLY A 160 13.32 -3.95 5.36
N TYR A 161 12.79 -4.80 6.21
CA TYR A 161 11.38 -5.08 6.41
C TYR A 161 10.71 -4.14 7.42
N PHE A 162 9.39 -4.15 7.46
CA PHE A 162 8.64 -3.57 8.58
C PHE A 162 8.96 -4.33 9.86
N ASP A 163 8.91 -3.65 11.00
CA ASP A 163 8.98 -4.32 12.28
C ASP A 163 7.72 -5.19 12.48
N ASP A 164 7.92 -6.39 13.01
CA ASP A 164 6.83 -7.33 13.30
C ASP A 164 6.11 -6.92 14.58
N THR A 165 5.36 -5.85 14.49
CA THR A 165 4.54 -5.27 15.56
C THR A 165 3.05 -5.42 15.24
N ARG A 166 2.19 -5.23 16.22
CA ARG A 166 0.74 -5.19 15.98
C ARG A 166 0.25 -3.82 15.53
N PHE A 167 0.98 -2.75 15.82
CA PHE A 167 0.57 -1.37 15.57
C PHE A 167 1.76 -0.52 15.15
N SER A 168 1.50 0.51 14.31
CA SER A 168 2.46 1.58 13.95
C SER A 168 3.76 1.13 13.26
N GLY A 169 3.79 -0.04 12.63
CA GLY A 169 4.99 -0.50 11.90
C GLY A 169 5.26 0.30 10.61
N ASP A 170 4.24 0.93 10.03
CA ASP A 170 4.37 1.89 8.93
C ASP A 170 5.01 3.21 9.39
N THR A 171 4.58 3.73 10.54
CA THR A 171 5.19 4.92 11.15
C THR A 171 6.65 4.66 11.54
N ASP A 172 6.95 3.48 12.12
CA ASP A 172 8.34 3.07 12.41
C ASP A 172 9.18 3.01 11.12
N TYR A 173 8.65 2.39 10.07
CA TYR A 173 9.34 2.29 8.78
C TYR A 173 9.66 3.68 8.20
N MET A 174 8.73 4.62 8.30
CA MET A 174 8.94 6.01 7.91
C MET A 174 10.01 6.69 8.76
N TRP A 175 9.95 6.54 10.09
CA TRP A 175 10.96 7.15 10.97
C TRP A 175 12.36 6.61 10.71
N ARG A 176 12.51 5.32 10.40
CA ARG A 176 13.79 4.74 9.98
C ARG A 176 14.28 5.35 8.66
N ALA A 177 13.39 5.61 7.71
CA ALA A 177 13.73 6.30 6.47
C ALA A 177 14.16 7.77 6.70
N GLU A 178 13.45 8.51 7.56
CA GLU A 178 13.79 9.89 7.93
C GLU A 178 15.13 9.96 8.70
N ALA A 179 15.34 9.04 9.63
CA ALA A 179 16.61 8.95 10.38
C ALA A 179 17.79 8.64 9.44
N LEU A 180 17.58 7.75 8.45
CA LEU A 180 18.59 7.44 7.44
C LEU A 180 18.97 8.69 6.63
N CYS A 181 17.99 9.49 6.18
CA CYS A 181 18.22 10.73 5.45
C CYS A 181 18.95 11.78 6.29
N SER A 182 18.60 11.90 7.57
CA SER A 182 19.19 12.92 8.45
C SER A 182 20.61 12.59 8.92
N THR A 183 21.01 11.32 8.92
CA THR A 183 22.29 10.88 9.54
C THR A 183 23.29 10.30 8.54
N LEU A 184 22.88 9.28 7.77
CA LEU A 184 23.80 8.47 6.95
C LEU A 184 23.73 8.77 5.46
N LYS A 185 22.62 9.28 4.97
CA LYS A 185 22.32 9.52 3.54
C LYS A 185 21.65 10.87 3.33
N PRO A 186 22.34 11.99 3.64
CA PRO A 186 21.73 13.33 3.56
C PRO A 186 21.33 13.74 2.13
N GLU A 187 21.83 13.06 1.12
CA GLU A 187 21.42 13.22 -0.28
C GLU A 187 20.05 12.60 -0.59
N TRP A 188 19.53 11.67 0.25
CA TRP A 188 18.22 11.05 0.09
C TRP A 188 17.12 11.86 0.75
N LYS A 189 15.89 11.69 0.27
CA LYS A 189 14.74 12.48 0.73
C LYS A 189 13.52 11.62 0.99
N VAL A 190 12.79 11.99 2.02
CA VAL A 190 11.40 11.64 2.25
C VAL A 190 10.54 12.77 1.71
N GLY A 191 9.52 12.45 0.94
CA GLY A 191 8.60 13.40 0.33
C GLY A 191 7.15 13.14 0.72
N GLU A 192 6.28 14.04 0.26
CA GLU A 192 4.84 13.97 0.46
C GLU A 192 4.14 14.35 -0.84
N SER A 193 3.21 13.50 -1.30
CA SER A 193 2.29 13.87 -2.38
C SER A 193 1.18 14.75 -1.81
N LYS A 194 0.88 15.84 -2.50
CA LYS A 194 -0.26 16.71 -2.16
C LYS A 194 -1.53 16.37 -2.93
N GLU A 195 -1.44 15.48 -3.91
CA GLU A 195 -2.61 15.00 -4.63
C GLU A 195 -3.34 13.95 -3.80
N ILE A 196 -4.66 14.10 -3.69
CA ILE A 196 -5.54 13.13 -3.03
C ILE A 196 -5.84 12.03 -4.05
N LEU A 197 -5.14 10.91 -3.94
CA LEU A 197 -5.22 9.79 -4.88
C LEU A 197 -5.62 8.47 -4.19
N TYR A 198 -6.05 8.55 -2.94
CA TYR A 198 -6.42 7.40 -2.14
C TYR A 198 -7.63 7.71 -1.25
N ILE A 199 -8.59 6.80 -1.22
CA ILE A 199 -9.78 6.88 -0.40
C ILE A 199 -9.70 5.76 0.64
N ASN A 200 -9.64 6.17 1.90
CA ASN A 200 -9.77 5.26 3.03
C ASN A 200 -11.25 5.13 3.41
N TYR A 201 -11.76 3.92 3.42
CA TYR A 201 -13.11 3.68 3.90
C TYR A 201 -13.13 3.38 5.39
N SER A 202 -13.91 4.16 6.14
CA SER A 202 -14.24 3.85 7.53
C SER A 202 -15.48 2.96 7.58
N HIS A 203 -15.41 1.87 8.33
CA HIS A 203 -16.50 0.93 8.56
C HIS A 203 -16.39 0.33 9.98
N GLU A 204 -17.41 -0.40 10.43
CA GLU A 204 -17.53 -0.88 11.81
C GLU A 204 -16.43 -1.86 12.26
N ASN A 205 -15.65 -2.40 11.31
CA ASN A 205 -14.60 -3.38 11.55
C ASN A 205 -13.17 -2.80 11.38
N ASN A 206 -13.02 -1.47 11.38
CA ASN A 206 -11.72 -0.79 11.36
C ASN A 206 -11.24 -0.47 12.76
#